data_95460f8789acabd2eed49a139d46c361
#
_entry.id   95460f8789acabd2eed49a139d46c361
#
_cell.length_a   1.000
_cell.length_b   1.000
_cell.length_c   1.000
_cell.angle_alpha   90.00
_cell.angle_beta   90.00
_cell.angle_gamma   90.00
#
_symmetry.space_group_name_H-M   'P 1'
#
loop_
_entity.id
_entity.type
_entity.pdbx_description
1 polymer ?
#
loop_
_entity_poly.entity_id
_entity_poly.type
_entity_poly.pdbx_seq_one_letter_code
_entity_poly.pdbx_strand_id
1 'polypeptide(L)' 'MDKTIREPDAVVLLRDIAGTPFVAGDSGVVVYLYENASAYEVEFANPSGKPRFVVQTVPAGDLLKLQRRGRLTVSS' A
#
# COMPACT_ATOMS: atom_id res chain seq x y z
N MET A 1 -13.88 13.78 1.89
CA MET A 1 -12.70 13.18 1.23
C MET A 1 -12.85 11.68 1.20
N ASP A 2 -12.71 11.11 0.02
CA ASP A 2 -12.87 9.68 -0.17
C ASP A 2 -11.60 8.95 0.24
N LYS A 3 -11.71 8.04 1.22
CA LYS A 3 -10.56 7.26 1.71
C LYS A 3 -10.62 5.82 1.27
N THR A 4 -11.53 5.50 0.35
CA THR A 4 -11.62 4.16 -0.19
C THR A 4 -10.37 3.85 -1.00
N ILE A 5 -9.73 2.72 -0.69
CA ILE A 5 -8.53 2.29 -1.40
C ILE A 5 -8.93 1.65 -2.72
N ARG A 6 -8.24 2.02 -3.79
CA ARG A 6 -8.49 1.53 -5.15
C ARG A 6 -7.19 1.26 -5.84
N GLU A 7 -7.27 0.59 -6.98
CA GLU A 7 -6.13 0.47 -7.89
C GLU A 7 -6.06 1.72 -8.74
N PRO A 8 -4.89 2.27 -8.96
CA PRO A 8 -3.56 1.96 -8.43
C PRO A 8 -3.18 2.92 -7.30
N ASP A 9 -3.88 2.91 -6.20
CA ASP A 9 -3.60 3.81 -5.10
C ASP A 9 -2.27 3.48 -4.44
N ALA A 10 -1.60 4.52 -3.97
CA ALA A 10 -0.44 4.37 -3.11
C ALA A 10 -0.91 4.21 -1.68
N VAL A 11 -0.28 3.30 -0.96
CA VAL A 11 -0.64 2.99 0.43
C VAL A 11 0.62 2.86 1.26
N VAL A 12 0.46 2.94 2.58
CA VAL A 12 1.55 2.74 3.51
C VAL A 12 1.14 1.67 4.52
N LEU A 13 2.09 0.82 4.90
CA LEU A 13 1.86 -0.20 5.91
C LEU A 13 1.74 0.43 7.29
N LEU A 14 0.74 0.00 8.03
CA LEU A 14 0.57 0.40 9.44
C LEU A 14 1.25 -0.59 10.38
N ARG A 15 1.58 -1.78 9.89
CA ARG A 15 2.21 -2.84 10.68
C ARG A 15 3.22 -3.58 9.83
N ASP A 16 4.18 -4.20 10.50
CA ASP A 16 5.14 -5.08 9.83
C ASP A 16 4.39 -6.28 9.26
N ILE A 17 4.89 -6.79 8.13
CA ILE A 17 4.39 -8.05 7.57
C ILE A 17 5.33 -9.15 8.04
N ALA A 18 4.82 -10.03 8.91
CA ALA A 18 5.63 -11.08 9.50
C ALA A 18 6.25 -11.96 8.42
N GLY A 19 7.51 -12.31 8.61
CA GLY A 19 8.22 -13.20 7.69
C GLY A 19 8.71 -12.52 6.43
N THR A 20 8.61 -11.20 6.35
CA THR A 20 9.05 -10.45 5.18
C THR A 20 9.91 -9.28 5.62
N PRO A 21 10.65 -8.65 4.68
CA PRO A 21 11.41 -7.44 5.02
C PRO A 21 10.55 -6.17 5.10
N PHE A 22 9.24 -6.27 4.87
CA PHE A 22 8.37 -5.09 4.82
C PHE A 22 7.86 -4.75 6.20
N VAL A 23 7.99 -3.48 6.57
CA VAL A 23 7.69 -3.02 7.94
C VAL A 23 6.76 -1.82 7.89
N ALA A 24 6.19 -1.50 9.05
CA ALA A 24 5.33 -0.32 9.18
C ALA A 24 6.06 0.90 8.63
N GLY A 25 5.34 1.71 7.88
CA GLY A 25 5.92 2.89 7.23
C GLY A 25 6.35 2.65 5.79
N ASP A 26 6.51 1.40 5.38
CA ASP A 26 6.84 1.11 3.98
C ASP A 26 5.64 1.43 3.10
N SER A 27 5.89 1.97 1.91
CA SER A 27 4.83 2.30 0.98
C SER A 27 4.85 1.35 -0.21
N GLY A 28 3.70 1.19 -0.81
CA GLY A 28 3.55 0.36 -2.00
C GLY A 28 2.37 0.83 -2.82
N VAL A 29 2.05 0.08 -3.86
CA VAL A 29 0.97 0.41 -4.78
C VAL A 29 0.01 -0.76 -4.85
N VAL A 30 -1.29 -0.48 -4.73
CA VAL A 30 -2.32 -1.51 -4.82
C VAL A 30 -2.44 -1.95 -6.26
N VAL A 31 -2.32 -3.26 -6.48
CA VAL A 31 -2.44 -3.85 -7.81
C VAL A 31 -3.65 -4.77 -7.95
N TYR A 32 -4.33 -5.05 -6.85
CA TYR A 32 -5.55 -5.86 -6.89
C TYR A 32 -6.34 -5.67 -5.59
N LEU A 33 -7.67 -5.60 -5.70
CA LEU A 33 -8.58 -5.52 -4.57
C LEU A 33 -9.36 -6.82 -4.48
N TYR A 34 -9.38 -7.40 -3.28
CA TYR A 34 -10.24 -8.55 -3.06
C TYR A 34 -11.67 -8.10 -2.82
N GLU A 35 -12.59 -8.98 -3.09
CA GLU A 35 -14.01 -8.73 -2.92
C GLU A 35 -14.27 -8.23 -1.51
N ASN A 36 -15.16 -7.23 -1.38
CA ASN A 36 -15.51 -6.60 -0.10
C ASN A 36 -14.37 -5.79 0.50
N ALA A 37 -13.33 -5.53 -0.29
CA ALA A 37 -12.19 -4.73 0.16
C ALA A 37 -11.62 -5.24 1.49
N SER A 38 -11.62 -6.56 1.68
CA SER A 38 -11.09 -7.16 2.92
C SER A 38 -9.58 -7.20 2.93
N ALA A 39 -8.96 -7.26 1.75
CA ALA A 39 -7.52 -7.32 1.61
C ALA A 39 -7.13 -6.77 0.25
N TYR A 40 -5.86 -6.47 0.09
CA TYR A 40 -5.32 -5.94 -1.15
C TYR A 40 -4.02 -6.63 -1.48
N GLU A 41 -3.75 -6.77 -2.79
CA GLU A 41 -2.42 -7.14 -3.24
C GLU A 41 -1.66 -5.84 -3.43
N VAL A 42 -0.54 -5.73 -2.75
CA VAL A 42 0.25 -4.49 -2.76
C VAL A 42 1.64 -4.81 -3.28
N GLU A 43 2.07 -4.05 -4.26
CA GLU A 43 3.39 -4.20 -4.84
C GLU A 43 4.36 -3.28 -4.14
N PHE A 44 5.42 -3.86 -3.58
CA PHE A 44 6.46 -3.12 -2.88
C PHE A 44 7.77 -3.25 -3.64
N ALA A 45 8.63 -2.25 -3.53
CA ALA A 45 10.00 -2.37 -4.00
C ALA A 45 10.71 -3.39 -3.12
N ASN A 46 11.39 -4.35 -3.75
CA ASN A 46 12.09 -5.39 -3.02
C ASN A 46 13.43 -4.84 -2.53
N PRO A 47 13.68 -4.84 -1.22
CA PRO A 47 14.96 -4.31 -0.70
C PRO A 47 16.18 -5.00 -1.27
N SER A 48 16.08 -6.29 -1.61
CA SER A 48 17.21 -7.02 -2.19
C SER A 48 17.38 -6.72 -3.68
N GLY A 49 16.35 -6.17 -4.33
CA GLY A 49 16.41 -5.79 -5.73
C GLY A 49 16.20 -6.91 -6.73
N LYS A 50 16.04 -8.14 -6.29
CA LYS A 50 15.84 -9.29 -7.18
C LYS A 50 14.81 -10.24 -6.60
N PRO A 51 13.60 -10.29 -7.16
CA PRO A 51 13.11 -9.42 -8.22
C PRO A 51 12.96 -7.98 -7.74
N ARG A 52 12.81 -7.07 -8.68
CA ARG A 52 12.73 -5.65 -8.36
C ARG A 52 11.54 -5.33 -7.47
N PHE A 53 10.41 -5.98 -7.73
CA PHE A 53 9.19 -5.76 -6.98
C PHE A 53 8.64 -7.07 -6.47
N VAL A 54 7.94 -7.00 -5.34
CA VAL A 54 7.32 -8.15 -4.70
C VAL A 54 5.90 -7.77 -4.33
N VAL A 55 4.95 -8.67 -4.57
CA VAL A 55 3.55 -8.45 -4.23
C VAL A 55 3.23 -9.18 -2.94
N GLN A 56 2.59 -8.50 -2.02
CA GLN A 56 2.17 -9.06 -0.73
C GLN A 56 0.67 -8.87 -0.57
N THR A 57 0.00 -9.86 0.00
CA THR A 57 -1.40 -9.74 0.36
C THR A 57 -1.49 -9.09 1.73
N VAL A 58 -2.17 -7.95 1.81
CA VAL A 58 -2.23 -7.17 3.05
C VAL A 58 -3.68 -6.93 3.44
N PRO A 59 -4.06 -7.25 4.69
CA PRO A 59 -5.41 -6.96 5.15
C PRO A 59 -5.69 -5.46 5.10
N ALA A 60 -6.93 -5.12 4.79
CA ALA A 60 -7.31 -3.71 4.65
C ALA A 60 -6.99 -2.88 5.89
N GLY A 61 -7.16 -3.46 7.07
CA GLY A 61 -6.91 -2.76 8.32
C GLY A 61 -5.46 -2.41 8.58
N ASP A 62 -4.54 -2.98 7.79
CA ASP A 62 -3.11 -2.74 7.97
C ASP A 62 -2.56 -1.73 6.98
N LEU A 63 -3.44 -1.06 6.22
CA LEU A 63 -3.04 -0.11 5.20
C LEU A 63 -3.66 1.26 5.43
N LEU A 64 -2.92 2.29 5.08
CA LEU A 64 -3.42 3.65 5.05
C LEU A 64 -3.23 4.17 3.63
N LYS A 65 -4.31 4.69 3.04
CA LYS A 65 -4.23 5.28 1.71
C LYS A 65 -3.45 6.59 1.80
N LEU A 66 -2.45 6.74 0.93
CA LEU A 66 -1.72 7.99 0.85
C LEU A 66 -2.53 8.98 0.03
N GLN A 67 -2.83 10.13 0.64
CA GLN A 67 -3.60 11.19 -0.01
C GLN A 67 -2.70 11.95 -0.96
N ARG A 68 -3.18 12.16 -2.18
CA ARG A 68 -2.47 13.04 -3.10
C ARG A 68 -2.70 14.48 -2.65
N ARG A 69 -1.63 15.22 -2.48
CA ARG A 69 -1.74 16.64 -2.15
C ARG A 69 -2.09 17.38 -3.43
N GLY A 70 -3.05 18.14 -3.35
CA GLY A 70 -3.48 18.86 -4.52
C GLY A 70 -2.44 19.84 -4.94
N ARG A 71 -1.99 19.50 -4.87
CA ARG A 71 -1.31 19.90 -5.20
C ARG A 71 -1.16 20.67 -4.69
N LEU A 72 -1.10 20.46 -4.15
CA LEU A 72 -1.19 20.76 -3.50
C LEU A 72 -1.34 21.39 -2.87
N THR A 73 -1.41 21.56 -2.75
CA THR A 73 -1.62 22.05 -2.13
C THR A 73 -1.90 22.10 -1.37
N VAL A 74 -1.79 21.96 -1.13
CA VAL A 74 -2.01 21.86 -0.57
C VAL A 74 -2.39 21.66 0.04
N SER A 75 -2.37 21.53 0.22
CA SER A 75 -2.67 21.28 0.57
C SER A 75 -2.93 21.13 0.94
N SER A 76 -2.86 21.07 0.99
CA SER A 76 -3.02 20.94 1.09
C SER A 76 -3.28 21.06 1.24
#